data_0c2848da4cebbc0ff7f27b5ee75abd57
#
_entry.id   0c2848da4cebbc0ff7f27b5ee75abd57
#
_cell.length_a   1.000
_cell.length_b   1.000
_cell.length_c   1.000
_cell.angle_alpha   90.00
_cell.angle_beta   90.00
_cell.angle_gamma   90.00
#
_symmetry.space_group_name_H-M   'P 1'
#
loop_
_entity.id
_entity.type
_entity.pdbx_description
1 polymer ?
#
loop_
_entity_poly.entity_id
_entity_poly.type
_entity_poly.pdbx_seq_one_letter_code
_entity_poly.pdbx_strand_id
1 'polypeptide(L)'
;APEIKAETLRGELWDLDNQRGRWVIVNFFSTTCVPCIKEHPELVKFSEDHKRVDDVRIVTVSFSDTETAVKEFFELNGGDWPVLASDTERVAVDWGVVAVPESYLVSPSGFVAAKVLGGVTQNYLEDLLAEVQTK
;
A
#
# COMPACT_ATOMS: atom_id res chain seq x y z
N ALA A 1 -13.42 -1.32 -5.89
CA ALA A 1 -12.17 -2.03 -5.63
C ALA A 1 -12.45 -3.47 -5.20
N PRO A 2 -11.60 -4.41 -5.58
CA PRO A 2 -11.73 -5.78 -5.05
C PRO A 2 -11.57 -5.80 -3.54
N GLU A 3 -12.19 -6.78 -2.90
CA GLU A 3 -12.12 -6.93 -1.45
C GLU A 3 -10.69 -7.23 -0.99
N ILE A 4 -10.30 -6.63 0.14
CA ILE A 4 -9.10 -7.02 0.86
C ILE A 4 -9.49 -7.19 2.32
N LYS A 5 -9.33 -8.40 2.82
CA LYS A 5 -9.61 -8.74 4.22
C LYS A 5 -8.61 -9.79 4.65
N ALA A 6 -7.65 -9.41 5.47
CA ALA A 6 -6.55 -10.29 5.86
C ALA A 6 -5.91 -9.81 7.16
N GLU A 7 -5.13 -10.68 7.79
CA GLU A 7 -4.41 -10.32 8.99
C GLU A 7 -3.15 -9.53 8.69
N THR A 8 -2.87 -8.54 9.52
CA THR A 8 -1.63 -7.79 9.49
C THR A 8 -0.50 -8.61 10.14
N LEU A 9 0.73 -8.13 10.00
CA LEU A 9 1.89 -8.71 10.69
C LEU A 9 1.74 -8.75 12.21
N ARG A 10 0.86 -7.91 12.76
CA ARG A 10 0.59 -7.86 14.21
C ARG A 10 -0.56 -8.77 14.62
N GLY A 11 -1.14 -9.53 13.67
CA GLY A 11 -2.25 -10.43 13.95
C GLY A 11 -3.61 -9.76 14.00
N GLU A 12 -3.71 -8.51 13.62
CA GLU A 12 -4.98 -7.79 13.57
C GLU A 12 -5.65 -7.96 12.22
N LEU A 13 -6.96 -8.12 12.20
CA LEU A 13 -7.71 -8.20 10.95
C LEU A 13 -7.83 -6.81 10.33
N TRP A 14 -7.43 -6.69 9.06
CA TRP A 14 -7.55 -5.46 8.30
C TRP A 14 -8.53 -5.67 7.15
N ASP A 15 -9.44 -4.73 6.98
CA ASP A 15 -10.50 -4.81 5.98
C ASP A 15 -10.55 -3.46 5.23
N LEU A 16 -10.38 -3.51 3.91
CA LEU A 16 -10.41 -2.31 3.08
C LEU A 16 -11.73 -1.56 3.21
N ASP A 17 -12.85 -2.27 3.33
CA ASP A 17 -14.17 -1.64 3.46
C ASP A 17 -14.28 -0.76 4.71
N ASN A 18 -13.52 -1.06 5.75
CA ASN A 18 -13.51 -0.26 6.98
C ASN A 18 -12.72 1.04 6.84
N GLN A 19 -12.07 1.26 5.70
CA GLN A 19 -11.26 2.45 5.45
C GLN A 19 -12.04 3.55 4.71
N ARG A 20 -13.29 3.33 4.38
CA ARG A 20 -14.11 4.31 3.68
C ARG A 20 -14.14 5.65 4.43
N GLY A 21 -14.16 6.73 3.69
CA GLY A 21 -14.09 8.08 4.24
C GLY A 21 -12.71 8.72 4.11
N ARG A 22 -11.68 7.94 3.76
CA ARG A 22 -10.33 8.46 3.48
C ARG A 22 -9.74 7.75 2.29
N TRP A 23 -8.74 8.34 1.69
CA TRP A 23 -7.99 7.72 0.61
C TRP A 23 -7.10 6.60 1.15
N VAL A 24 -6.92 5.55 0.36
CA VAL A 24 -6.04 4.44 0.71
C VAL A 24 -5.11 4.16 -0.46
N ILE A 25 -3.81 4.11 -0.19
CA ILE A 25 -2.83 3.62 -1.15
C ILE A 25 -2.60 2.14 -0.84
N VAL A 26 -2.98 1.27 -1.77
CA VAL A 26 -2.72 -0.16 -1.68
C VAL A 26 -1.43 -0.43 -2.46
N ASN A 27 -0.38 -0.76 -1.75
CA ASN A 27 0.96 -0.93 -2.31
C ASN A 27 1.35 -2.41 -2.30
N PHE A 28 1.55 -2.99 -3.48
CA PHE A 28 2.04 -4.36 -3.61
C PHE A 28 3.55 -4.33 -3.75
N PHE A 29 4.26 -5.12 -2.95
CA PHE A 29 5.72 -5.10 -2.92
C PHE A 29 6.31 -6.47 -2.61
N SER A 30 7.63 -6.57 -2.80
CA SER A 30 8.42 -7.72 -2.37
C SER A 30 9.76 -7.24 -1.81
N THR A 31 10.28 -7.93 -0.81
CA THR A 31 11.57 -7.58 -0.20
C THR A 31 12.76 -7.81 -1.13
N THR A 32 12.58 -8.57 -2.20
CA THR A 32 13.64 -8.83 -3.20
C THR A 32 13.54 -7.92 -4.42
N CYS A 33 12.58 -7.04 -4.44
CA CYS A 33 12.31 -6.13 -5.55
C CYS A 33 13.09 -4.82 -5.35
N VAL A 34 14.07 -4.55 -6.20
CA VAL A 34 14.91 -3.34 -6.09
C VAL A 34 14.10 -2.05 -6.16
N PRO A 35 13.19 -1.85 -7.14
CA PRO A 35 12.35 -0.64 -7.14
C PRO A 35 11.46 -0.51 -5.92
N CYS A 36 11.02 -1.63 -5.32
CA CYS A 36 10.23 -1.60 -4.08
C CYS A 36 11.07 -1.06 -2.92
N ILE A 37 12.33 -1.50 -2.83
CA ILE A 37 13.25 -1.03 -1.80
C ILE A 37 13.52 0.47 -1.97
N LYS A 38 13.71 0.92 -3.20
CA LYS A 38 13.95 2.32 -3.52
C LYS A 38 12.76 3.23 -3.20
N GLU A 39 11.55 2.75 -3.43
CA GLU A 39 10.35 3.55 -3.17
C GLU A 39 10.03 3.65 -1.67
N HIS A 40 10.49 2.71 -0.87
CA HIS A 40 10.07 2.61 0.53
C HIS A 40 10.31 3.89 1.35
N PRO A 41 11.49 4.52 1.29
CA PRO A 41 11.69 5.79 2.00
C PRO A 41 10.74 6.89 1.55
N GLU A 42 10.32 6.87 0.29
CA GLU A 42 9.36 7.83 -0.25
C GLU A 42 7.96 7.60 0.33
N LEU A 43 7.57 6.35 0.48
CA LEU A 43 6.31 6.00 1.13
C LEU A 43 6.32 6.40 2.61
N VAL A 44 7.45 6.22 3.30
CA VAL A 44 7.59 6.61 4.70
C VAL A 44 7.40 8.11 4.85
N LYS A 45 8.05 8.92 4.02
CA LYS A 45 7.91 10.38 4.05
C LYS A 45 6.46 10.81 3.76
N PHE A 46 5.87 10.21 2.74
CA PHE A 46 4.47 10.50 2.39
C PHE A 46 3.54 10.19 3.56
N SER A 47 3.70 9.02 4.17
CA SER A 47 2.88 8.59 5.30
C SER A 47 3.03 9.55 6.49
N GLU A 48 4.25 9.96 6.81
CA GLU A 48 4.50 10.88 7.91
C GLU A 48 3.85 12.24 7.70
N ASP A 49 3.92 12.75 6.47
CA ASP A 49 3.35 14.06 6.13
C ASP A 49 1.83 14.06 6.19
N HIS A 50 1.19 12.92 5.96
CA HIS A 50 -0.27 12.80 5.98
C HIS A 50 -0.84 12.29 7.31
N LYS A 51 0.02 11.92 8.25
CA LYS A 51 -0.41 11.31 9.51
C LYS A 51 -1.29 12.22 10.36
N ARG A 52 -0.96 13.49 10.40
CA ARG A 52 -1.66 14.47 11.23
C ARG A 52 -3.05 14.80 10.69
N VAL A 53 -3.17 14.96 9.38
CA VAL A 53 -4.46 15.23 8.71
C VAL A 53 -5.29 13.94 8.61
N ASP A 54 -4.61 12.81 8.46
CA ASP A 54 -5.23 11.48 8.32
C ASP A 54 -6.21 11.40 7.15
N ASP A 55 -5.85 12.03 6.05
CA ASP A 55 -6.67 12.07 4.83
C ASP A 55 -6.38 10.90 3.89
N VAL A 56 -5.21 10.29 4.00
CA VAL A 56 -4.79 9.13 3.21
C VAL A 56 -3.97 8.19 4.07
N ARG A 57 -4.21 6.89 3.90
CA ARG A 57 -3.47 5.83 4.60
C ARG A 57 -2.86 4.89 3.60
N ILE A 58 -1.78 4.22 4.00
CA ILE A 58 -1.11 3.19 3.20
C ILE A 58 -1.41 1.82 3.80
N VAL A 59 -1.60 0.84 2.95
CA VAL A 59 -1.53 -0.58 3.30
C VAL A 59 -0.58 -1.25 2.32
N THR A 60 0.32 -2.08 2.81
CA THR A 60 1.21 -2.86 1.97
C THR A 60 0.78 -4.32 1.94
N VAL A 61 0.76 -4.89 0.73
CA VAL A 61 0.44 -6.29 0.49
C VAL A 61 1.67 -6.96 -0.08
N SER A 62 2.19 -7.99 0.58
CA SER A 62 3.37 -8.69 0.08
C SER A 62 3.01 -9.56 -1.11
N PHE A 63 3.94 -9.68 -2.05
CA PHE A 63 3.77 -10.42 -3.29
C PHE A 63 4.90 -11.43 -3.43
N SER A 64 4.56 -12.73 -3.46
CA SER A 64 5.52 -13.83 -3.61
C SER A 64 6.70 -13.70 -2.63
N ASP A 65 6.40 -13.53 -1.35
CA ASP A 65 7.40 -13.32 -0.33
C ASP A 65 7.06 -14.13 0.92
N THR A 66 7.94 -14.10 1.91
CA THR A 66 7.71 -14.77 3.18
C THR A 66 7.35 -13.75 4.25
N GLU A 67 6.54 -14.17 5.20
CA GLU A 67 6.16 -13.33 6.33
C GLU A 67 7.38 -12.86 7.13
N THR A 68 8.34 -13.76 7.34
CA THR A 68 9.57 -13.44 8.07
C THR A 68 10.39 -12.35 7.40
N ALA A 69 10.61 -12.47 6.09
CA ALA A 69 11.36 -11.48 5.33
C ALA A 69 10.68 -10.11 5.33
N VAL A 70 9.36 -10.10 5.18
CA VAL A 70 8.57 -8.86 5.18
C VAL A 70 8.65 -8.17 6.55
N LYS A 71 8.51 -8.95 7.62
CA LYS A 71 8.61 -8.42 8.98
C LYS A 71 9.98 -7.79 9.24
N GLU A 72 11.05 -8.49 8.88
CA GLU A 72 12.42 -7.98 9.03
C GLU A 72 12.62 -6.71 8.22
N PHE A 73 12.09 -6.65 7.01
CA PHE A 73 12.21 -5.48 6.16
C PHE A 73 11.62 -4.23 6.83
N PHE A 74 10.42 -4.33 7.39
CA PHE A 74 9.76 -3.21 8.04
C PHE A 74 10.41 -2.84 9.36
N GLU A 75 10.98 -3.82 10.09
CA GLU A 75 11.74 -3.54 11.30
C GLU A 75 13.01 -2.71 11.00
N LEU A 76 13.67 -3.00 9.88
CA LEU A 76 14.90 -2.33 9.50
C LEU A 76 14.68 -0.99 8.79
N ASN A 77 13.60 -0.87 8.03
CA ASN A 77 13.42 0.26 7.12
C ASN A 77 12.29 1.22 7.53
N GLY A 78 11.57 0.87 8.58
CA GLY A 78 10.46 1.71 9.03
C GLY A 78 9.20 1.51 8.20
N GLY A 79 8.22 2.34 8.47
CA GLY A 79 6.88 2.24 7.89
C GLY A 79 5.88 1.88 8.99
N ASP A 80 5.00 2.83 9.30
CA ASP A 80 4.04 2.68 10.41
C ASP A 80 2.63 2.60 9.83
N TRP A 81 2.40 1.54 9.04
CA TRP A 81 1.10 1.28 8.44
C TRP A 81 0.85 -0.23 8.40
N PRO A 82 -0.41 -0.67 8.19
CA PRO A 82 -0.71 -2.10 8.11
C PRO A 82 0.03 -2.79 6.97
N VAL A 83 0.56 -3.97 7.27
CA VAL A 83 1.27 -4.81 6.30
C VAL A 83 0.63 -6.19 6.31
N LEU A 84 0.19 -6.64 5.14
CA LEU A 84 -0.44 -7.94 4.94
C LEU A 84 0.57 -8.87 4.29
N ALA A 85 0.94 -9.95 4.97
CA ALA A 85 1.98 -10.87 4.50
C ALA A 85 1.54 -12.34 4.51
N SER A 86 0.30 -12.62 4.94
CA SER A 86 -0.27 -13.97 4.95
C SER A 86 -1.45 -14.02 4.00
N ASP A 87 -1.55 -15.11 3.23
CA ASP A 87 -2.66 -15.37 2.31
C ASP A 87 -2.90 -14.23 1.31
N THR A 88 -1.81 -13.65 0.82
CA THR A 88 -1.87 -12.50 -0.08
C THR A 88 -1.98 -12.87 -1.56
N GLU A 89 -1.81 -14.14 -1.92
CA GLU A 89 -1.90 -14.58 -3.33
C GLU A 89 -3.28 -14.27 -3.92
N ARG A 90 -4.33 -14.51 -3.15
CA ARG A 90 -5.70 -14.24 -3.58
C ARG A 90 -5.92 -12.76 -3.84
N VAL A 91 -5.39 -11.93 -2.97
CA VAL A 91 -5.49 -10.47 -3.11
C VAL A 91 -4.78 -10.02 -4.38
N ALA A 92 -3.57 -10.52 -4.63
CA ALA A 92 -2.82 -10.18 -5.84
C ALA A 92 -3.56 -10.58 -7.11
N VAL A 93 -4.15 -11.79 -7.12
CA VAL A 93 -4.92 -12.26 -8.26
C VAL A 93 -6.16 -11.38 -8.48
N ASP A 94 -6.90 -11.09 -7.43
CA ASP A 94 -8.12 -10.27 -7.51
C ASP A 94 -7.83 -8.86 -8.03
N TRP A 95 -6.66 -8.32 -7.71
CA TRP A 95 -6.24 -6.98 -8.14
C TRP A 95 -5.49 -6.99 -9.47
N GLY A 96 -5.25 -8.17 -10.04
CA GLY A 96 -4.56 -8.30 -11.32
C GLY A 96 -3.07 -7.98 -11.26
N VAL A 97 -2.44 -8.15 -10.11
CA VAL A 97 -1.02 -7.86 -9.92
C VAL A 97 -0.18 -8.98 -10.51
N VAL A 98 0.71 -8.63 -11.44
CA VAL A 98 1.62 -9.59 -12.08
C VAL A 98 3.09 -9.25 -11.84
N ALA A 99 3.37 -8.04 -11.37
CA ALA A 99 4.72 -7.58 -11.10
C ALA A 99 4.67 -6.51 -10.00
N VAL A 100 5.77 -6.32 -9.30
CA VAL A 100 5.87 -5.32 -8.23
C VAL A 100 7.00 -4.33 -8.56
N PRO A 101 6.93 -3.09 -8.04
CA PRO A 101 5.81 -2.57 -7.24
C PRO A 101 4.63 -2.14 -8.11
N GLU A 102 3.44 -2.27 -7.57
CA GLU A 102 2.23 -1.67 -8.12
C GLU A 102 1.53 -0.96 -6.97
N SER A 103 1.01 0.22 -7.23
CA SER A 103 0.27 0.98 -6.21
C SER A 103 -1.07 1.42 -6.77
N TYR A 104 -2.11 1.28 -5.95
CA TYR A 104 -3.47 1.64 -6.33
C TYR A 104 -3.98 2.70 -5.37
N LEU A 105 -4.57 3.75 -5.91
CA LEU A 105 -5.16 4.79 -5.10
C LEU A 105 -6.67 4.56 -5.04
N VAL A 106 -7.17 4.22 -3.85
CA VAL A 106 -8.57 3.91 -3.61
C VAL A 106 -9.24 5.13 -2.98
N SER A 107 -10.35 5.56 -3.57
CA SER A 107 -11.08 6.74 -3.10
C SER A 107 -11.83 6.49 -1.80
N PRO A 108 -12.25 7.55 -1.10
CA PRO A 108 -13.07 7.41 0.13
C PRO A 108 -14.35 6.61 -0.08
N SER A 109 -14.89 6.58 -1.29
CA SER A 109 -16.08 5.80 -1.61
C SER A 109 -15.79 4.36 -2.03
N GLY A 110 -14.51 3.95 -2.06
CA GLY A 110 -14.13 2.56 -2.31
C GLY A 110 -13.81 2.22 -3.75
N PHE A 111 -13.64 3.21 -4.63
CA PHE A 111 -13.29 2.97 -6.04
C PHE A 111 -11.80 3.15 -6.28
N VAL A 112 -11.24 2.35 -7.19
CA VAL A 112 -9.87 2.55 -7.66
C VAL A 112 -9.85 3.79 -8.56
N ALA A 113 -9.23 4.85 -8.09
CA ALA A 113 -9.13 6.11 -8.83
C ALA A 113 -7.87 6.17 -9.70
N ALA A 114 -6.82 5.46 -9.34
CA ALA A 114 -5.58 5.46 -10.11
C ALA A 114 -4.79 4.19 -9.83
N LYS A 115 -3.99 3.77 -10.81
CA LYS A 115 -3.07 2.65 -10.72
C LYS A 115 -1.71 3.11 -11.20
N VAL A 116 -0.68 2.82 -10.43
CA VAL A 116 0.70 3.18 -10.78
C VAL A 116 1.53 1.91 -10.91
N LEU A 117 2.14 1.71 -12.07
CA LEU A 117 3.06 0.61 -12.31
C LEU A 117 4.48 1.12 -12.06
N GLY A 118 5.25 0.36 -11.28
CA GLY A 118 6.62 0.73 -10.94
C GLY A 118 6.72 1.58 -9.67
N GLY A 119 7.94 1.96 -9.34
CA GLY A 119 8.23 2.71 -8.12
C GLY A 119 7.71 4.14 -8.14
N VAL A 120 7.43 4.67 -6.96
CA VAL A 120 6.89 6.02 -6.79
C VAL A 120 7.82 6.88 -5.94
N THR A 121 7.69 8.19 -6.10
CA THR A 121 8.31 9.18 -5.22
C THR A 121 7.23 9.86 -4.41
N GLN A 122 7.61 10.50 -3.31
CA GLN A 122 6.68 11.29 -2.51
C GLN A 122 6.01 12.36 -3.37
N ASN A 123 6.79 13.09 -4.17
CA ASN A 123 6.24 14.15 -5.02
C ASN A 123 5.24 13.63 -6.02
N TYR A 124 5.52 12.48 -6.63
CA TYR A 124 4.59 11.87 -7.57
C TYR A 124 3.26 11.52 -6.91
N LEU A 125 3.33 10.95 -5.71
CA LEU A 125 2.12 10.59 -4.95
C LEU A 125 1.32 11.83 -4.54
N GLU A 126 1.99 12.90 -4.12
CA GLU A 126 1.31 14.15 -3.77
C GLU A 126 0.59 14.75 -4.97
N ASP A 127 1.24 14.77 -6.13
CA ASP A 127 0.65 15.29 -7.36
C ASP A 127 -0.54 14.43 -7.81
N LEU A 128 -0.41 13.11 -7.73
CA LEU A 128 -1.46 12.18 -8.11
C LEU A 128 -2.68 12.34 -7.20
N LEU A 129 -2.45 12.42 -5.89
CA LEU A 129 -3.52 12.60 -4.92
C LEU A 129 -4.26 13.91 -5.19
N ALA A 130 -3.54 14.99 -5.42
CA ALA A 130 -4.14 16.28 -5.75
C ALA A 130 -4.98 16.19 -7.03
N GLU A 131 -4.49 15.50 -8.05
CA GLU A 131 -5.19 15.34 -9.32
C GLU A 131 -6.51 14.58 -9.15
N VAL A 132 -6.52 13.46 -8.44
CA VAL A 132 -7.73 12.66 -8.28
C VAL A 132 -8.75 13.33 -7.35
N GLN A 133 -8.32 14.17 -6.43
CA GLN A 133 -9.21 14.91 -5.54
C GLN A 133 -9.98 16.03 -6.23
N THR A 134 -9.49 16.50 -7.37
CA THR A 134 -10.13 17.58 -8.11
C THR A 134 -11.13 17.10 -9.16
N LYS A 135 -11.29 15.79 -9.32
CA LYS A 135 -12.19 15.21 -10.33
C LYS A 135 -13.52 14.78 -9.76
#